data_14547adc05d63405b42f3f13dd5b02a5
#
_entry.id   14547adc05d63405b42f3f13dd5b02a5
#
_cell.length_a   1.000
_cell.length_b   1.000
_cell.length_c   1.000
_cell.angle_alpha   90.00
_cell.angle_beta   90.00
_cell.angle_gamma   90.00
#
_symmetry.space_group_name_H-M   'P 1'
#
loop_
_entity.id
_entity.type
_entity.pdbx_description
1 polymer ?
#
loop_
_entity_poly.entity_id
_entity_poly.type
_entity_poly.pdbx_seq_one_letter_code
_entity_poly.pdbx_strand_id
1 'polypeptide(L)'
;MLSVGVITCAVPAVASAVPQGPDVSSWQHIDGTAIDWHTVKAAGHGFAMVKATEGLDYVNPYFVEDSIVMRTASVARGAYHYADVTLSPELQGAYYSALVLGINGPGDLPPVLDLEDAKGKSPAELIDWAHRYLNTVQTLTGRQPIIYTYPNFWRTAMADTHEFNNYPLWIADYNDELGPLPGGWTEWLFWQFTDRGTIPGIDGRTDVNHYAGTPESLRALARW
;
A
#
# COMPACT_ATOMS: atom_id res chain seq x y z
N MET A 1 -11.85 -49.95 -38.80
CA MET A 1 -12.01 -49.09 -37.61
C MET A 1 -10.96 -48.02 -37.71
N LEU A 2 -11.35 -46.79 -38.03
CA LEU A 2 -10.45 -45.62 -38.08
C LEU A 2 -10.50 -44.96 -36.72
N SER A 3 -9.32 -44.89 -36.04
CA SER A 3 -9.13 -44.18 -34.78
C SER A 3 -8.94 -42.70 -35.09
N VAL A 4 -9.86 -41.85 -34.64
CA VAL A 4 -9.76 -40.39 -34.69
C VAL A 4 -8.99 -39.92 -33.46
N GLY A 5 -7.72 -39.54 -33.64
CA GLY A 5 -6.91 -38.94 -32.60
C GLY A 5 -7.38 -37.50 -32.33
N VAL A 6 -7.84 -37.23 -31.12
CA VAL A 6 -8.13 -35.86 -30.66
C VAL A 6 -6.81 -35.19 -30.33
N ILE A 7 -6.42 -34.20 -31.12
CA ILE A 7 -5.28 -33.30 -30.81
C ILE A 7 -5.79 -32.23 -29.84
N THR A 8 -5.46 -32.37 -28.59
CA THR A 8 -5.66 -31.28 -27.58
C THR A 8 -4.51 -30.28 -27.75
N CYS A 9 -4.83 -29.12 -28.37
CA CYS A 9 -3.91 -27.97 -28.33
C CYS A 9 -3.89 -27.40 -26.91
N ALA A 10 -2.79 -27.58 -26.19
CA ALA A 10 -2.53 -26.85 -24.95
C ALA A 10 -2.30 -25.37 -25.31
N VAL A 11 -3.21 -24.51 -24.89
CA VAL A 11 -3.01 -23.05 -24.96
C VAL A 11 -1.91 -22.72 -23.94
N PRO A 12 -0.79 -22.09 -24.33
CA PRO A 12 0.21 -21.68 -23.35
C PRO A 12 -0.42 -20.72 -22.37
N ALA A 13 -0.28 -20.97 -21.07
CA ALA A 13 -0.65 -20.02 -20.03
C ALA A 13 0.23 -18.77 -20.22
N VAL A 14 -0.39 -17.66 -20.60
CA VAL A 14 0.29 -16.36 -20.57
C VAL A 14 0.58 -16.07 -19.11
N ALA A 15 1.86 -15.96 -18.74
CA ALA A 15 2.23 -15.52 -17.41
C ALA A 15 1.54 -14.17 -17.17
N SER A 16 0.63 -14.12 -16.19
CA SER A 16 -0.02 -12.87 -15.81
C SER A 16 1.05 -11.90 -15.34
N ALA A 17 1.10 -10.71 -15.95
CA ALA A 17 2.02 -9.68 -15.47
C ALA A 17 1.73 -9.39 -13.99
N VAL A 18 2.79 -9.15 -13.22
CA VAL A 18 2.68 -8.78 -11.80
C VAL A 18 1.80 -7.53 -11.69
N PRO A 19 0.73 -7.55 -10.88
CA PRO A 19 -0.13 -6.38 -10.74
C PRO A 19 0.65 -5.15 -10.29
N GLN A 20 0.42 -4.02 -10.95
CA GLN A 20 1.04 -2.74 -10.61
C GLN A 20 -0.02 -1.71 -10.25
N GLY A 21 0.38 -0.76 -9.40
CA GLY A 21 -0.47 0.37 -9.05
C GLY A 21 0.35 1.54 -8.48
N PRO A 22 -0.17 2.77 -8.61
CA PRO A 22 0.47 3.94 -8.02
C PRO A 22 0.31 3.99 -6.51
N ASP A 23 1.15 4.79 -5.84
CA ASP A 23 0.73 5.45 -4.61
C ASP A 23 0.74 6.97 -4.79
N VAL A 24 -0.22 7.61 -4.14
CA VAL A 24 -0.54 9.02 -4.35
C VAL A 24 -0.88 9.72 -3.04
N SER A 25 -0.71 11.04 -3.07
CA SER A 25 -1.12 11.96 -2.01
C SER A 25 -1.73 13.21 -2.64
N SER A 26 -1.86 14.30 -1.87
CA SER A 26 -2.26 15.59 -2.44
C SER A 26 -1.30 16.16 -3.48
N TRP A 27 -0.06 15.65 -3.54
CA TRP A 27 0.94 16.09 -4.52
C TRP A 27 0.59 15.73 -5.97
N GLN A 28 -0.16 14.66 -6.19
CA GLN A 28 -0.61 14.23 -7.51
C GLN A 28 -1.86 14.98 -7.99
N HIS A 29 -2.42 15.85 -7.16
CA HIS A 29 -3.52 16.76 -7.52
C HIS A 29 -2.99 18.15 -7.90
N ILE A 30 -2.19 18.21 -8.95
CA ILE A 30 -1.55 19.45 -9.43
C ILE A 30 -2.62 20.50 -9.74
N ASP A 31 -2.50 21.70 -9.15
CA ASP A 31 -3.49 22.79 -9.30
C ASP A 31 -4.94 22.36 -8.93
N GLY A 32 -5.07 21.36 -8.07
CA GLY A 32 -6.38 20.83 -7.66
C GLY A 32 -7.03 19.89 -8.68
N THR A 33 -6.30 19.46 -9.71
CA THR A 33 -6.81 18.54 -10.73
C THR A 33 -7.11 17.18 -10.12
N ALA A 34 -8.31 16.65 -10.38
CA ALA A 34 -8.69 15.31 -9.94
C ALA A 34 -7.94 14.22 -10.72
N ILE A 35 -7.58 13.13 -10.05
CA ILE A 35 -7.03 11.95 -10.71
C ILE A 35 -8.15 11.23 -11.47
N ASP A 36 -7.91 10.90 -12.75
CA ASP A 36 -8.84 10.09 -13.55
C ASP A 36 -8.61 8.58 -13.29
N TRP A 37 -9.25 8.08 -12.23
CA TRP A 37 -9.15 6.68 -11.83
C TRP A 37 -9.71 5.69 -12.86
N HIS A 38 -10.63 6.12 -13.74
CA HIS A 38 -11.08 5.28 -14.84
C HIS A 38 -9.99 5.10 -15.90
N THR A 39 -9.25 6.15 -16.22
CA THR A 39 -8.10 6.08 -17.12
C THR A 39 -6.95 5.29 -16.47
N VAL A 40 -6.68 5.47 -15.17
CA VAL A 40 -5.72 4.66 -14.40
C VAL A 40 -6.07 3.16 -14.52
N LYS A 41 -7.35 2.81 -14.32
CA LYS A 41 -7.83 1.44 -14.47
C LYS A 41 -7.67 0.91 -15.88
N ALA A 42 -8.03 1.70 -16.90
CA ALA A 42 -7.91 1.32 -18.31
C ALA A 42 -6.45 1.11 -18.73
N ALA A 43 -5.50 1.80 -18.06
CA ALA A 43 -4.05 1.60 -18.26
C ALA A 43 -3.51 0.30 -17.59
N GLY A 44 -4.38 -0.47 -16.92
CA GLY A 44 -4.03 -1.78 -16.35
C GLY A 44 -3.74 -1.77 -14.83
N HIS A 45 -3.87 -0.63 -14.16
CA HIS A 45 -3.62 -0.54 -12.73
C HIS A 45 -4.87 -0.95 -11.93
N GLY A 46 -4.75 -2.07 -11.20
CA GLY A 46 -5.85 -2.67 -10.46
C GLY A 46 -5.99 -2.21 -9.01
N PHE A 47 -4.99 -1.48 -8.49
CA PHE A 47 -4.99 -0.92 -7.13
C PHE A 47 -4.22 0.40 -7.10
N ALA A 48 -4.42 1.16 -6.03
CA ALA A 48 -3.58 2.28 -5.66
C ALA A 48 -3.53 2.45 -4.13
N MET A 49 -2.43 3.01 -3.62
CA MET A 49 -2.31 3.44 -2.24
C MET A 49 -2.52 4.96 -2.18
N VAL A 50 -3.37 5.42 -1.26
CA VAL A 50 -3.71 6.84 -1.13
C VAL A 50 -3.40 7.32 0.27
N LYS A 51 -2.64 8.41 0.40
CA LYS A 51 -2.44 9.05 1.70
C LYS A 51 -3.79 9.46 2.28
N ALA A 52 -4.10 8.97 3.47
CA ALA A 52 -5.32 9.35 4.17
C ALA A 52 -5.04 10.46 5.18
N THR A 53 -4.06 10.24 6.05
CA THR A 53 -3.72 11.15 7.15
C THR A 53 -2.22 11.20 7.39
N GLU A 54 -1.77 12.25 8.11
CA GLU A 54 -0.43 12.37 8.66
C GLU A 54 -0.53 13.00 10.05
N GLY A 55 0.22 12.47 11.02
CA GLY A 55 0.18 12.97 12.39
C GLY A 55 -1.24 13.01 12.96
N LEU A 56 -1.61 14.16 13.58
CA LEU A 56 -2.94 14.36 14.19
C LEU A 56 -3.72 15.51 13.56
N ASP A 57 -3.16 16.23 12.61
CA ASP A 57 -3.72 17.48 12.09
C ASP A 57 -3.85 17.52 10.56
N TYR A 58 -3.34 16.53 9.85
CA TYR A 58 -3.47 16.46 8.40
C TYR A 58 -4.40 15.34 7.94
N VAL A 59 -5.39 15.71 7.14
CA VAL A 59 -6.20 14.82 6.29
C VAL A 59 -5.93 15.21 4.84
N ASN A 60 -5.63 14.22 3.99
CA ASN A 60 -5.53 14.46 2.55
C ASN A 60 -6.89 14.96 2.03
N PRO A 61 -6.99 16.21 1.51
CA PRO A 61 -8.27 16.79 1.12
C PRO A 61 -8.96 16.04 -0.02
N TYR A 62 -8.22 15.24 -0.78
CA TYR A 62 -8.72 14.47 -1.93
C TYR A 62 -9.07 13.02 -1.56
N PHE A 63 -8.70 12.54 -0.35
CA PHE A 63 -8.81 11.13 0.02
C PHE A 63 -10.23 10.56 -0.12
N VAL A 64 -11.24 11.32 0.29
CA VAL A 64 -12.65 10.86 0.22
C VAL A 64 -13.14 10.77 -1.22
N GLU A 65 -12.85 11.79 -2.02
CA GLU A 65 -13.25 11.84 -3.43
C GLU A 65 -12.54 10.74 -4.22
N ASP A 66 -11.22 10.62 -4.11
CA ASP A 66 -10.43 9.54 -4.72
C ASP A 66 -11.00 8.18 -4.36
N SER A 67 -11.29 7.95 -3.08
CA SER A 67 -11.82 6.68 -2.59
C SER A 67 -13.16 6.30 -3.23
N ILE A 68 -14.03 7.28 -3.44
CA ILE A 68 -15.33 7.08 -4.09
C ILE A 68 -15.15 6.74 -5.57
N VAL A 69 -14.30 7.50 -6.28
CA VAL A 69 -14.07 7.31 -7.71
C VAL A 69 -13.31 6.01 -7.98
N MET A 70 -12.30 5.66 -7.18
CA MET A 70 -11.59 4.38 -7.26
C MET A 70 -12.54 3.19 -7.17
N ARG A 71 -13.52 3.24 -6.24
CA ARG A 71 -14.51 2.17 -6.10
C ARG A 71 -15.37 2.02 -7.36
N THR A 72 -15.82 3.13 -7.96
CA THR A 72 -16.60 3.09 -9.21
C THR A 72 -15.78 2.63 -10.40
N ALA A 73 -14.47 2.96 -10.41
CA ALA A 73 -13.52 2.50 -11.43
C ALA A 73 -13.04 1.05 -11.22
N SER A 74 -13.43 0.39 -10.13
CA SER A 74 -12.92 -0.93 -9.75
C SER A 74 -11.39 -0.97 -9.58
N VAL A 75 -10.83 0.06 -8.95
CA VAL A 75 -9.45 0.15 -8.47
C VAL A 75 -9.45 -0.14 -6.98
N ALA A 76 -8.71 -1.15 -6.53
CA ALA A 76 -8.58 -1.47 -5.11
C ALA A 76 -7.86 -0.33 -4.38
N ARG A 77 -8.39 0.10 -3.25
CA ARG A 77 -7.88 1.23 -2.51
C ARG A 77 -7.11 0.79 -1.26
N GLY A 78 -5.81 1.09 -1.19
CA GLY A 78 -5.06 1.13 0.06
C GLY A 78 -5.10 2.55 0.63
N ALA A 79 -5.28 2.67 1.94
CA ALA A 79 -5.18 3.93 2.64
C ALA A 79 -3.96 3.91 3.56
N TYR A 80 -3.10 4.93 3.52
CA TYR A 80 -1.94 4.97 4.40
C TYR A 80 -1.95 6.19 5.32
N HIS A 81 -1.38 6.00 6.51
CA HIS A 81 -1.11 7.01 7.49
C HIS A 81 0.38 7.25 7.60
N TYR A 82 0.82 8.48 7.35
CA TYR A 82 2.20 8.90 7.55
C TYR A 82 2.43 9.19 9.04
N ALA A 83 3.35 8.46 9.65
CA ALA A 83 3.59 8.52 11.09
C ALA A 83 4.34 9.78 11.52
N ASP A 84 3.83 10.51 12.50
CA ASP A 84 4.62 11.42 13.31
C ASP A 84 4.95 10.75 14.66
N VAL A 85 6.11 10.15 14.77
CA VAL A 85 6.53 9.41 15.97
C VAL A 85 6.77 10.28 17.21
N THR A 86 6.64 11.60 17.10
CA THR A 86 6.69 12.53 18.24
C THR A 86 5.35 12.66 18.95
N LEU A 87 4.26 12.24 18.30
CA LEU A 87 2.90 12.31 18.81
C LEU A 87 2.40 10.94 19.29
N SER A 88 1.27 10.90 20.03
CA SER A 88 0.71 9.64 20.56
C SER A 88 0.32 8.67 19.44
N PRO A 89 0.86 7.44 19.46
CA PRO A 89 0.50 6.42 18.47
C PRO A 89 -0.97 6.02 18.52
N GLU A 90 -1.57 5.95 19.72
CA GLU A 90 -2.98 5.57 19.87
C GLU A 90 -3.91 6.64 19.30
N LEU A 91 -3.60 7.92 19.53
CA LEU A 91 -4.40 9.00 18.97
C LEU A 91 -4.30 9.04 17.46
N GLN A 92 -3.11 8.84 16.89
CA GLN A 92 -2.94 8.75 15.42
C GLN A 92 -3.66 7.52 14.86
N GLY A 93 -3.51 6.36 15.50
CA GLY A 93 -4.23 5.14 15.09
C GLY A 93 -5.74 5.30 15.13
N ALA A 94 -6.28 5.98 16.15
CA ALA A 94 -7.71 6.26 16.24
C ALA A 94 -8.17 7.30 15.20
N TYR A 95 -7.39 8.37 14.99
CA TYR A 95 -7.65 9.41 14.00
C TYR A 95 -7.72 8.85 12.58
N TYR A 96 -6.71 8.07 12.18
CA TYR A 96 -6.68 7.36 10.91
C TYR A 96 -7.84 6.37 10.76
N SER A 97 -8.07 5.54 11.79
CA SER A 97 -9.13 4.52 11.76
C SER A 97 -10.51 5.13 11.62
N ALA A 98 -10.80 6.25 12.29
CA ALA A 98 -12.08 6.95 12.17
C ALA A 98 -12.36 7.39 10.72
N LEU A 99 -11.35 7.93 10.02
CA LEU A 99 -11.48 8.36 8.63
C LEU A 99 -11.72 7.17 7.70
N VAL A 100 -10.88 6.13 7.78
CA VAL A 100 -10.97 5.00 6.83
C VAL A 100 -12.22 4.16 7.05
N LEU A 101 -12.70 4.02 8.28
CA LEU A 101 -13.95 3.32 8.59
C LEU A 101 -15.18 4.11 8.12
N GLY A 102 -15.12 5.44 8.11
CA GLY A 102 -16.21 6.31 7.62
C GLY A 102 -16.55 6.11 6.15
N ILE A 103 -15.60 5.58 5.36
CA ILE A 103 -15.78 5.34 3.92
C ILE A 103 -15.46 3.88 3.53
N ASN A 104 -15.44 2.99 4.52
CA ASN A 104 -15.12 1.58 4.33
C ASN A 104 -16.10 0.86 3.38
N GLY A 105 -15.58 -0.13 2.62
CA GLY A 105 -16.41 -0.94 1.74
C GLY A 105 -15.64 -1.99 0.93
N PRO A 106 -16.32 -2.68 0.02
CA PRO A 106 -15.64 -3.55 -0.93
C PRO A 106 -14.61 -2.80 -1.76
N GLY A 107 -13.47 -3.44 -2.00
CA GLY A 107 -12.35 -2.83 -2.71
C GLY A 107 -11.28 -2.22 -1.78
N ASP A 108 -11.47 -2.25 -0.46
CA ASP A 108 -10.48 -1.71 0.47
C ASP A 108 -9.43 -2.75 0.86
N LEU A 109 -8.16 -2.41 0.61
CA LEU A 109 -6.99 -3.13 1.11
C LEU A 109 -6.85 -2.98 2.63
N PRO A 110 -6.01 -3.78 3.32
CA PRO A 110 -5.72 -3.55 4.73
C PRO A 110 -5.20 -2.13 5.00
N PRO A 111 -5.42 -1.60 6.22
CA PRO A 111 -4.85 -0.31 6.62
C PRO A 111 -3.33 -0.33 6.55
N VAL A 112 -2.70 0.82 6.31
CA VAL A 112 -1.24 0.92 6.17
C VAL A 112 -0.67 1.93 7.15
N LEU A 113 0.38 1.51 7.86
CA LEU A 113 1.29 2.38 8.60
C LEU A 113 2.48 2.72 7.68
N ASP A 114 2.69 3.99 7.43
CA ASP A 114 3.86 4.52 6.76
C ASP A 114 4.85 5.02 7.82
N LEU A 115 5.94 4.26 8.04
CA LEU A 115 6.93 4.48 9.08
C LEU A 115 8.33 4.62 8.45
N GLU A 116 8.80 5.87 8.31
CA GLU A 116 10.03 6.16 7.58
C GLU A 116 10.86 7.32 8.16
N ASP A 117 10.39 7.98 9.22
CA ASP A 117 11.11 9.08 9.86
C ASP A 117 11.19 8.88 11.38
N ALA A 118 12.40 8.81 11.89
CA ALA A 118 12.67 8.58 13.30
C ALA A 118 12.43 9.83 14.19
N LYS A 119 12.44 11.04 13.62
CA LYS A 119 12.33 12.31 14.37
C LYS A 119 13.24 12.38 15.61
N GLY A 120 14.41 11.72 15.55
CA GLY A 120 15.36 11.68 16.67
C GLY A 120 15.05 10.69 17.78
N LYS A 121 14.03 9.85 17.62
CA LYS A 121 13.69 8.76 18.55
C LYS A 121 14.74 7.65 18.48
N SER A 122 14.97 7.00 19.62
CA SER A 122 15.77 5.78 19.71
C SER A 122 15.01 4.58 19.11
N PRO A 123 15.71 3.49 18.74
CA PRO A 123 15.08 2.28 18.24
C PRO A 123 14.00 1.72 19.21
N ALA A 124 14.27 1.72 20.51
CA ALA A 124 13.33 1.22 21.51
C ALA A 124 12.03 2.07 21.56
N GLU A 125 12.14 3.40 21.45
CA GLU A 125 10.98 4.29 21.39
C GLU A 125 10.17 4.09 20.12
N LEU A 126 10.83 3.88 18.96
CA LEU A 126 10.17 3.62 17.69
C LEU A 126 9.44 2.28 17.68
N ILE A 127 10.06 1.24 18.25
CA ILE A 127 9.47 -0.09 18.38
C ILE A 127 8.21 -0.05 19.26
N ASP A 128 8.29 0.58 20.46
CA ASP A 128 7.14 0.76 21.34
C ASP A 128 6.02 1.55 20.64
N TRP A 129 6.39 2.64 19.97
CA TRP A 129 5.45 3.47 19.22
C TRP A 129 4.71 2.68 18.15
N ALA A 130 5.45 1.91 17.33
CA ALA A 130 4.90 1.12 16.24
C ALA A 130 3.94 0.02 16.76
N HIS A 131 4.31 -0.70 17.82
CA HIS A 131 3.43 -1.70 18.44
C HIS A 131 2.11 -1.10 18.89
N ARG A 132 2.14 0.05 19.57
CA ARG A 132 0.95 0.72 20.09
C ARG A 132 0.05 1.24 18.98
N TYR A 133 0.63 1.82 17.92
CA TYR A 133 -0.12 2.24 16.74
C TYR A 133 -0.80 1.05 16.05
N LEU A 134 -0.01 0.02 15.70
CA LEU A 134 -0.50 -1.15 14.98
C LEU A 134 -1.60 -1.89 15.76
N ASN A 135 -1.43 -2.06 17.08
CA ASN A 135 -2.45 -2.65 17.93
C ASN A 135 -3.74 -1.83 17.95
N THR A 136 -3.64 -0.51 18.00
CA THR A 136 -4.81 0.39 17.98
C THR A 136 -5.56 0.26 16.67
N VAL A 137 -4.86 0.35 15.53
CA VAL A 137 -5.47 0.25 14.19
C VAL A 137 -6.08 -1.13 13.97
N GLN A 138 -5.37 -2.20 14.34
CA GLN A 138 -5.90 -3.57 14.22
C GLN A 138 -7.15 -3.79 15.06
N THR A 139 -7.17 -3.28 16.28
CA THR A 139 -8.33 -3.37 17.19
C THR A 139 -9.55 -2.63 16.62
N LEU A 140 -9.35 -1.42 16.11
CA LEU A 140 -10.44 -0.57 15.63
C LEU A 140 -10.97 -1.04 14.26
N THR A 141 -10.09 -1.48 13.37
CA THR A 141 -10.48 -1.85 12.00
C THR A 141 -10.80 -3.33 11.82
N GLY A 142 -10.39 -4.18 12.78
CA GLY A 142 -10.49 -5.64 12.68
C GLY A 142 -9.61 -6.25 11.58
N ARG A 143 -8.59 -5.51 11.10
CA ARG A 143 -7.67 -5.94 10.05
C ARG A 143 -6.23 -5.75 10.49
N GLN A 144 -5.37 -6.73 10.22
CA GLN A 144 -3.93 -6.59 10.43
C GLN A 144 -3.39 -5.53 9.48
N PRO A 145 -2.71 -4.47 9.99
CA PRO A 145 -2.12 -3.44 9.15
C PRO A 145 -0.94 -3.94 8.32
N ILE A 146 -0.70 -3.27 7.21
CA ILE A 146 0.53 -3.36 6.41
C ILE A 146 1.52 -2.33 6.97
N ILE A 147 2.80 -2.65 6.99
CA ILE A 147 3.87 -1.70 7.30
C ILE A 147 4.56 -1.29 6.00
N TYR A 148 4.55 0.03 5.69
CA TYR A 148 5.42 0.62 4.68
C TYR A 148 6.68 1.16 5.34
N THR A 149 7.81 0.88 4.72
CA THR A 149 9.14 1.37 5.13
C THR A 149 10.15 1.19 4.00
N TYR A 150 11.41 1.61 4.24
CA TYR A 150 12.53 1.32 3.34
C TYR A 150 13.71 0.67 4.09
N PRO A 151 14.56 -0.13 3.40
CA PRO A 151 15.55 -0.97 4.06
C PRO A 151 16.53 -0.22 4.95
N ASN A 152 16.99 0.97 4.53
CA ASN A 152 17.97 1.73 5.32
C ASN A 152 17.37 2.25 6.63
N PHE A 153 16.14 2.78 6.61
CA PHE A 153 15.46 3.22 7.82
C PHE A 153 15.29 2.06 8.81
N TRP A 154 14.79 0.92 8.33
CA TRP A 154 14.55 -0.21 9.20
C TRP A 154 15.85 -0.73 9.85
N ARG A 155 16.91 -0.87 9.05
CA ARG A 155 18.21 -1.35 9.56
C ARG A 155 18.86 -0.38 10.54
N THR A 156 18.74 0.93 10.32
CA THR A 156 19.42 1.94 11.12
C THR A 156 18.59 2.48 12.27
N ALA A 157 17.39 3.00 11.98
CA ALA A 157 16.54 3.63 12.99
C ALA A 157 15.78 2.62 13.84
N MET A 158 15.34 1.49 13.23
CA MET A 158 14.64 0.40 13.93
C MET A 158 15.58 -0.70 14.44
N ALA A 159 16.91 -0.51 14.32
CA ALA A 159 17.94 -1.49 14.71
C ALA A 159 17.71 -2.90 14.12
N ASP A 160 17.14 -2.96 12.90
CA ASP A 160 16.81 -4.19 12.17
C ASP A 160 15.93 -5.16 13.00
N THR A 161 15.05 -4.64 13.84
CA THR A 161 14.21 -5.47 14.72
C THR A 161 13.36 -6.46 13.93
N HIS A 162 13.22 -7.68 14.46
CA HIS A 162 12.39 -8.75 13.87
C HIS A 162 10.98 -8.81 14.48
N GLU A 163 10.61 -7.89 15.36
CA GLU A 163 9.35 -7.94 16.11
C GLU A 163 8.11 -7.76 15.23
N PHE A 164 8.28 -7.27 14.00
CA PHE A 164 7.20 -6.97 13.06
C PHE A 164 7.15 -7.86 11.83
N ASN A 165 8.00 -8.88 11.71
CA ASN A 165 8.09 -9.73 10.52
C ASN A 165 6.84 -10.61 10.26
N ASN A 166 5.90 -10.62 11.19
CA ASN A 166 4.57 -11.21 11.04
C ASN A 166 3.53 -10.26 10.41
N TYR A 167 3.86 -8.97 10.27
CA TYR A 167 3.02 -8.01 9.55
C TYR A 167 3.34 -8.04 8.05
N PRO A 168 2.33 -7.85 7.16
CA PRO A 168 2.58 -7.70 5.74
C PRO A 168 3.49 -6.48 5.47
N LEU A 169 4.46 -6.65 4.57
CA LEU A 169 5.45 -5.61 4.26
C LEU A 169 5.13 -4.93 2.93
N TRP A 170 5.11 -3.60 2.93
CA TRP A 170 5.23 -2.77 1.74
C TRP A 170 6.60 -2.09 1.80
N ILE A 171 7.51 -2.49 0.93
CA ILE A 171 8.91 -2.05 0.95
C ILE A 171 9.19 -1.07 -0.20
N ALA A 172 9.85 0.05 0.09
CA ALA A 172 10.39 0.94 -0.93
C ALA A 172 11.86 0.60 -1.18
N ASP A 173 12.17 0.23 -2.42
CA ASP A 173 13.55 -0.01 -2.87
C ASP A 173 13.62 0.28 -4.38
N TYR A 174 14.23 1.41 -4.75
CA TYR A 174 14.25 1.95 -6.12
C TYR A 174 15.39 1.37 -6.95
N ASN A 175 15.65 0.09 -6.81
CA ASN A 175 16.61 -0.66 -7.60
C ASN A 175 15.90 -1.50 -8.67
N ASP A 176 16.65 -1.94 -9.69
CA ASP A 176 16.12 -2.81 -10.74
C ASP A 176 15.69 -4.18 -10.19
N GLU A 177 16.33 -4.62 -9.11
CA GLU A 177 16.00 -5.85 -8.38
C GLU A 177 15.88 -5.52 -6.88
N LEU A 178 14.88 -6.12 -6.23
CA LEU A 178 14.70 -5.95 -4.80
C LEU A 178 15.86 -6.57 -4.03
N GLY A 179 16.50 -5.76 -3.20
CA GLY A 179 17.57 -6.20 -2.30
C GLY A 179 17.07 -7.09 -1.16
N PRO A 180 17.99 -7.55 -0.29
CA PRO A 180 17.61 -8.33 0.90
C PRO A 180 16.66 -7.54 1.81
N LEU A 181 15.56 -8.17 2.21
CA LEU A 181 14.57 -7.55 3.09
C LEU A 181 15.18 -7.32 4.50
N PRO A 182 14.82 -6.22 5.18
CA PRO A 182 15.23 -5.97 6.55
C PRO A 182 14.35 -6.71 7.56
N GLY A 183 14.68 -6.62 8.86
CA GLY A 183 13.78 -6.98 9.96
C GLY A 183 13.31 -8.43 9.99
N GLY A 184 14.03 -9.34 9.34
CA GLY A 184 13.67 -10.76 9.29
C GLY A 184 12.44 -11.08 8.43
N TRP A 185 11.92 -10.15 7.63
CA TRP A 185 10.91 -10.48 6.62
C TRP A 185 11.50 -11.41 5.56
N THR A 186 10.74 -12.41 5.15
CA THR A 186 11.11 -13.37 4.09
C THR A 186 10.35 -13.11 2.80
N GLU A 187 9.30 -12.30 2.86
CA GLU A 187 8.40 -11.96 1.74
C GLU A 187 7.89 -10.53 1.88
N TRP A 188 7.54 -9.95 0.76
CA TRP A 188 6.90 -8.66 0.68
C TRP A 188 5.48 -8.82 0.13
N LEU A 189 4.58 -7.91 0.48
CA LEU A 189 3.23 -7.85 -0.08
C LEU A 189 3.16 -6.83 -1.21
N PHE A 190 3.78 -5.66 -1.00
CA PHE A 190 3.95 -4.63 -2.03
C PHE A 190 5.41 -4.19 -2.07
N TRP A 191 5.87 -3.82 -3.26
CA TRP A 191 7.20 -3.26 -3.50
C TRP A 191 7.08 -1.98 -4.32
N GLN A 192 7.38 -0.84 -3.71
CA GLN A 192 7.52 0.44 -4.38
C GLN A 192 8.89 0.47 -5.05
N PHE A 193 8.89 0.32 -6.37
CA PHE A 193 10.12 0.11 -7.12
C PHE A 193 10.62 1.37 -7.83
N THR A 194 9.84 2.46 -7.87
CA THR A 194 10.23 3.74 -8.47
C THR A 194 9.41 4.88 -7.93
N ASP A 195 10.03 6.05 -7.83
CA ASP A 195 9.44 7.36 -7.53
C ASP A 195 9.23 8.23 -8.78
N ARG A 196 9.39 7.65 -9.97
CA ARG A 196 9.45 8.38 -11.26
C ARG A 196 8.50 7.83 -12.31
N GLY A 197 7.46 7.12 -11.86
CA GLY A 197 6.45 6.59 -12.75
C GLY A 197 5.65 7.67 -13.46
N THR A 198 5.10 7.32 -14.62
CA THR A 198 4.09 8.11 -15.32
C THR A 198 2.93 7.20 -15.63
N ILE A 199 1.75 7.52 -15.10
CA ILE A 199 0.55 6.70 -15.22
C ILE A 199 -0.54 7.53 -15.91
N PRO A 200 -1.13 7.05 -17.00
CA PRO A 200 -2.26 7.73 -17.62
C PRO A 200 -3.39 7.98 -16.60
N GLY A 201 -3.87 9.21 -16.53
CA GLY A 201 -4.88 9.62 -15.56
C GLY A 201 -4.33 10.28 -14.29
N ILE A 202 -2.99 10.30 -14.11
CA ILE A 202 -2.30 11.01 -13.03
C ILE A 202 -1.35 12.03 -13.64
N ASP A 203 -1.48 13.30 -13.23
CA ASP A 203 -0.60 14.35 -13.68
C ASP A 203 0.74 14.31 -12.94
N GLY A 204 1.84 14.48 -13.69
CA GLY A 204 3.18 14.51 -13.15
C GLY A 204 3.77 13.12 -12.87
N ARG A 205 4.72 13.08 -11.91
CA ARG A 205 5.39 11.85 -11.48
C ARG A 205 4.63 11.22 -10.31
N THR A 206 4.64 9.90 -10.27
CA THR A 206 4.04 9.15 -9.17
C THR A 206 4.88 7.92 -8.84
N ASP A 207 4.81 7.50 -7.62
CA ASP A 207 5.40 6.25 -7.16
C ASP A 207 4.62 5.07 -7.75
N VAL A 208 5.32 3.99 -8.07
CA VAL A 208 4.71 2.79 -8.64
C VAL A 208 5.13 1.55 -7.88
N ASN A 209 4.15 0.68 -7.68
CA ASN A 209 4.27 -0.48 -6.83
C ASN A 209 3.95 -1.76 -7.60
N HIS A 210 4.65 -2.85 -7.26
CA HIS A 210 4.26 -4.21 -7.55
C HIS A 210 3.45 -4.79 -6.39
N TYR A 211 2.50 -5.67 -6.70
CA TYR A 211 1.85 -6.55 -5.73
C TYR A 211 2.36 -7.99 -5.90
N ALA A 212 2.77 -8.64 -4.82
CA ALA A 212 3.43 -9.96 -4.85
C ALA A 212 2.53 -11.14 -5.25
N GLY A 213 1.24 -10.90 -5.52
CA GLY A 213 0.27 -11.95 -5.85
C GLY A 213 -0.32 -11.81 -7.25
N THR A 214 -1.44 -12.50 -7.45
CA THR A 214 -2.22 -12.46 -8.68
C THR A 214 -3.34 -11.42 -8.60
N PRO A 215 -3.95 -11.03 -9.73
CA PRO A 215 -5.15 -10.18 -9.70
C PRO A 215 -6.28 -10.75 -8.84
N GLU A 216 -6.44 -12.07 -8.80
CA GLU A 216 -7.47 -12.76 -8.01
C GLU A 216 -7.16 -12.64 -6.51
N SER A 217 -5.90 -12.86 -6.09
CA SER A 217 -5.50 -12.71 -4.69
C SER A 217 -5.57 -11.25 -4.23
N LEU A 218 -5.30 -10.27 -5.11
CA LEU A 218 -5.49 -8.85 -4.84
C LEU A 218 -6.96 -8.52 -4.57
N ARG A 219 -7.88 -9.06 -5.39
CA ARG A 219 -9.32 -8.89 -5.18
C ARG A 219 -9.78 -9.50 -3.85
N ALA A 220 -9.30 -10.69 -3.52
CA ALA A 220 -9.59 -11.32 -2.23
C ALA A 220 -9.07 -10.50 -1.05
N LEU A 221 -7.84 -9.96 -1.16
CA LEU A 221 -7.26 -9.06 -0.17
C LEU A 221 -8.09 -7.77 0.00
N ALA A 222 -8.63 -7.23 -1.10
CA ALA A 222 -9.50 -6.06 -1.14
C ALA A 222 -10.97 -6.36 -0.77
N ARG A 223 -11.30 -7.60 -0.44
CA ARG A 223 -12.67 -8.02 -0.08
C ARG A 223 -13.72 -7.71 -1.18
N TRP A 224 -13.36 -7.92 -2.44
CA TRP A 224 -14.27 -7.86 -3.60
C TRP A 224 -14.89 -9.21 -3.89
#